data_9676cc142121df15e66b3dbcf52aaa77
#
_entry.id   9676cc142121df15e66b3dbcf52aaa77
#
_cell.length_a   1.000
_cell.length_b   1.000
_cell.length_c   1.000
_cell.angle_alpha   90.00
_cell.angle_beta   90.00
_cell.angle_gamma   90.00
#
_symmetry.space_group_name_H-M   'P 1'
#
loop_
_entity.id
_entity.type
_entity.pdbx_description
1 polymer ?
#
loop_
_entity_poly.entity_id
_entity_poly.type
_entity_poly.pdbx_seq_one_letter_code
_entity_poly.pdbx_strand_id
1 'polypeptide(L)'
;KSLIITEKPSVAQEFARILGVSGRNDGYIENDKYVITWCVGHLVEMVYPEEYDEKYKRWRLEDLPFLPEEYKYNVIPNVSKQYDTVHRMLFREDIETVYWAGDAGKEGQTIEENIRRFGGVRPGMKELRVWIDSQTEEEILRGIREAKPMAEYDNLAKSGIMRTIEDYAMGINFSRAMSVKYGKLLNDAAATKSYTAIAVGRVMTCVLGMVVIREREIRNFAETPFYRVVGGFLPEGAETEETVTAEWKAVNGSKYFESPLLYKENGFKKRESAENLIGELDGKQAVVKSLERGTSRKKAPLLFNLAELQAECSKRYKISP
;
A
#
# COMPACT_ATOMS: atom_id res chain seq x y z
N LYS A 1 36.69 -11.10 -3.62
CA LYS A 1 35.82 -9.93 -3.28
C LYS A 1 34.41 -10.39 -2.95
N SER A 2 33.63 -9.48 -2.34
CA SER A 2 32.19 -9.67 -2.12
C SER A 2 31.40 -8.70 -2.99
N LEU A 3 30.38 -9.22 -3.67
CA LEU A 3 29.41 -8.44 -4.44
C LEU A 3 28.22 -8.10 -3.55
N ILE A 4 27.73 -6.88 -3.58
CA ILE A 4 26.49 -6.45 -2.93
C ILE A 4 25.55 -5.93 -4.02
N ILE A 5 24.36 -6.48 -4.11
CA ILE A 5 23.34 -6.06 -5.06
C ILE A 5 22.15 -5.48 -4.28
N THR A 6 21.85 -4.20 -4.47
CA THR A 6 20.73 -3.53 -3.82
C THR A 6 19.57 -3.30 -4.79
N GLU A 7 18.38 -3.00 -4.28
CA GLU A 7 17.21 -2.74 -5.11
C GLU A 7 17.26 -1.39 -5.85
N LYS A 8 17.97 -0.41 -5.26
CA LYS A 8 17.98 0.99 -5.76
C LYS A 8 19.37 1.60 -5.67
N PRO A 9 19.72 2.55 -6.58
CA PRO A 9 21.01 3.25 -6.56
C PRO A 9 21.29 3.97 -5.25
N SER A 10 20.28 4.58 -4.62
CA SER A 10 20.43 5.30 -3.35
C SER A 10 20.86 4.40 -2.22
N VAL A 11 20.33 3.18 -2.15
CA VAL A 11 20.71 2.17 -1.17
C VAL A 11 22.14 1.70 -1.39
N ALA A 12 22.55 1.48 -2.66
CA ALA A 12 23.92 1.13 -3.02
C ALA A 12 24.93 2.20 -2.56
N GLN A 13 24.59 3.47 -2.73
CA GLN A 13 25.42 4.58 -2.28
C GLN A 13 25.59 4.60 -0.75
N GLU A 14 24.54 4.27 -0.02
CA GLU A 14 24.60 4.21 1.44
C GLU A 14 25.45 3.04 1.94
N PHE A 15 25.30 1.85 1.32
CA PHE A 15 26.22 0.73 1.57
C PHE A 15 27.67 1.11 1.25
N ALA A 16 27.92 1.79 0.11
CA ALA A 16 29.26 2.22 -0.28
C ALA A 16 29.86 3.20 0.72
N ARG A 17 29.08 4.18 1.18
CA ARG A 17 29.50 5.15 2.20
C ARG A 17 29.91 4.45 3.49
N ILE A 18 29.09 3.56 3.99
CA ILE A 18 29.29 2.85 5.27
C ILE A 18 30.48 1.88 5.19
N LEU A 19 30.64 1.19 4.07
CA LEU A 19 31.74 0.23 3.86
C LEU A 19 33.02 0.86 3.35
N GLY A 20 33.06 2.19 3.17
CA GLY A 20 34.23 2.91 2.68
C GLY A 20 34.62 2.58 1.23
N VAL A 21 33.62 2.32 0.37
CA VAL A 21 33.80 2.00 -1.05
C VAL A 21 33.61 3.27 -1.88
N SER A 22 34.64 3.74 -2.57
CA SER A 22 34.64 5.04 -3.28
C SER A 22 34.94 4.99 -4.77
N GLY A 23 35.41 3.86 -5.29
CA GLY A 23 35.79 3.70 -6.70
C GLY A 23 34.55 3.63 -7.61
N ARG A 24 34.12 4.77 -8.16
CA ARG A 24 32.95 4.88 -9.03
C ARG A 24 33.19 4.38 -10.43
N ASN A 25 32.33 3.52 -10.89
CA ASN A 25 32.28 3.00 -12.25
C ASN A 25 30.86 3.17 -12.82
N ASP A 26 30.68 2.88 -14.10
CA ASP A 26 29.37 2.91 -14.73
C ASP A 26 28.54 1.71 -14.27
N GLY A 27 27.49 1.98 -13.48
CA GLY A 27 26.58 0.98 -12.93
C GLY A 27 27.05 0.24 -11.67
N TYR A 28 28.24 0.54 -11.12
CA TYR A 28 28.72 -0.06 -9.86
C TYR A 28 29.77 0.80 -9.15
N ILE A 29 30.06 0.48 -7.89
CA ILE A 29 31.10 1.12 -7.06
C ILE A 29 32.02 0.00 -6.53
N GLU A 30 33.31 0.17 -6.50
CA GLU A 30 34.27 -0.90 -6.19
C GLU A 30 35.46 -0.43 -5.37
N ASN A 31 35.97 -1.32 -4.52
CA ASN A 31 37.32 -1.26 -3.91
C ASN A 31 37.91 -2.67 -3.88
N ASP A 32 39.03 -2.84 -3.15
CA ASP A 32 39.72 -4.13 -3.07
C ASP A 32 38.91 -5.26 -2.42
N LYS A 33 37.90 -4.93 -1.59
CA LYS A 33 37.10 -5.89 -0.83
C LYS A 33 35.70 -6.07 -1.39
N TYR A 34 35.06 -4.99 -1.85
CA TYR A 34 33.66 -4.96 -2.23
C TYR A 34 33.43 -4.44 -3.63
N VAL A 35 32.46 -5.02 -4.28
CA VAL A 35 31.79 -4.51 -5.49
C VAL A 35 30.35 -4.27 -5.12
N ILE A 36 29.81 -3.09 -5.34
CA ILE A 36 28.44 -2.72 -5.00
C ILE A 36 27.74 -2.28 -6.29
N THR A 37 26.70 -2.98 -6.66
CA THR A 37 25.82 -2.63 -7.78
C THR A 37 24.37 -2.60 -7.34
N TRP A 38 23.48 -2.25 -8.21
CA TRP A 38 22.06 -2.03 -7.88
C TRP A 38 21.14 -2.43 -9.00
N CYS A 39 19.89 -2.68 -8.63
CA CYS A 39 18.76 -2.70 -9.53
C CYS A 39 18.15 -1.28 -9.62
N VAL A 40 17.21 -1.10 -10.51
CA VAL A 40 16.37 0.11 -10.61
C VAL A 40 14.89 -0.29 -10.51
N GLY A 41 14.58 -1.14 -9.52
CA GLY A 41 13.40 -1.96 -9.47
C GLY A 41 13.60 -3.26 -10.28
N HIS A 42 12.55 -3.75 -10.94
CA HIS A 42 12.68 -4.93 -11.80
C HIS A 42 13.62 -4.68 -12.99
N LEU A 43 14.52 -5.61 -13.24
CA LEU A 43 15.38 -5.65 -14.43
C LEU A 43 14.88 -6.66 -15.46
N VAL A 44 14.06 -7.61 -15.01
CA VAL A 44 13.51 -8.72 -15.79
C VAL A 44 12.00 -8.76 -15.59
N GLU A 45 11.26 -9.00 -16.66
CA GLU A 45 9.80 -9.11 -16.66
C GLU A 45 9.31 -10.30 -17.47
N MET A 46 8.05 -10.72 -17.26
CA MET A 46 7.41 -11.72 -18.12
C MET A 46 7.12 -11.13 -19.48
N VAL A 47 7.40 -11.89 -20.53
CA VAL A 47 7.12 -11.45 -21.91
C VAL A 47 5.62 -11.41 -22.19
N TYR A 48 5.21 -10.53 -23.09
CA TYR A 48 3.82 -10.47 -23.52
C TYR A 48 3.41 -11.70 -24.34
N PRO A 49 2.09 -12.03 -24.42
CA PRO A 49 1.60 -13.21 -25.12
C PRO A 49 2.04 -13.32 -26.59
N GLU A 50 2.26 -12.20 -27.27
CA GLU A 50 2.76 -12.16 -28.65
C GLU A 50 4.17 -12.75 -28.83
N GLU A 51 4.96 -12.84 -27.79
CA GLU A 51 6.27 -13.50 -27.80
C GLU A 51 6.17 -15.04 -27.70
N TYR A 52 4.98 -15.54 -27.39
CA TYR A 52 4.69 -16.98 -27.43
C TYR A 52 4.14 -17.42 -28.79
N ASP A 53 3.22 -16.62 -29.36
CA ASP A 53 2.60 -16.84 -30.65
C ASP A 53 2.10 -15.53 -31.24
N GLU A 54 2.42 -15.27 -32.49
CA GLU A 54 2.05 -14.05 -33.21
C GLU A 54 0.53 -13.79 -33.26
N LYS A 55 -0.29 -14.84 -33.17
CA LYS A 55 -1.76 -14.73 -33.11
C LYS A 55 -2.24 -13.80 -31.98
N TYR A 56 -1.50 -13.75 -30.86
CA TYR A 56 -1.87 -12.91 -29.70
C TYR A 56 -1.58 -11.41 -29.87
N LYS A 57 -0.99 -10.98 -30.99
CA LYS A 57 -0.88 -9.55 -31.34
C LYS A 57 -2.26 -8.94 -31.55
N ARG A 58 -3.20 -9.69 -32.12
CA ARG A 58 -4.58 -9.28 -32.27
C ARG A 58 -5.41 -9.85 -31.13
N TRP A 59 -5.96 -8.97 -30.31
CA TRP A 59 -6.76 -9.40 -29.17
C TRP A 59 -8.14 -9.91 -29.60
N ARG A 60 -8.45 -11.15 -29.27
CA ARG A 60 -9.71 -11.82 -29.56
C ARG A 60 -10.16 -12.63 -28.35
N LEU A 61 -11.49 -12.74 -28.13
CA LEU A 61 -12.05 -13.47 -27.00
C LEU A 61 -11.79 -14.98 -27.10
N GLU A 62 -11.76 -15.50 -28.31
CA GLU A 62 -11.51 -16.93 -28.59
C GLU A 62 -10.09 -17.41 -28.22
N ASP A 63 -9.13 -16.46 -28.13
CA ASP A 63 -7.75 -16.76 -27.73
C ASP A 63 -7.53 -16.68 -26.20
N LEU A 64 -8.59 -16.47 -25.42
CA LEU A 64 -8.54 -16.39 -23.97
C LEU A 64 -9.21 -17.60 -23.31
N PRO A 65 -8.73 -18.06 -22.13
CA PRO A 65 -7.63 -17.47 -21.37
C PRO A 65 -6.25 -17.83 -21.93
N PHE A 66 -5.32 -16.87 -21.89
CA PHE A 66 -3.90 -17.13 -22.12
C PHE A 66 -3.26 -17.60 -20.83
N LEU A 67 -2.90 -18.87 -20.74
CA LEU A 67 -2.26 -19.53 -19.60
C LEU A 67 -1.15 -20.44 -20.13
N PRO A 68 0.07 -19.95 -20.31
CA PRO A 68 1.16 -20.76 -20.82
C PRO A 68 1.61 -21.80 -19.79
N GLU A 69 2.10 -22.96 -20.24
CA GLU A 69 2.67 -23.99 -19.38
C GLU A 69 3.95 -23.49 -18.71
N GLU A 70 4.76 -22.71 -19.43
CA GLU A 70 5.98 -22.11 -18.95
C GLU A 70 5.96 -20.61 -19.20
N TYR A 71 6.25 -19.83 -18.15
CA TYR A 71 6.33 -18.36 -18.23
C TYR A 71 7.73 -17.93 -18.67
N LYS A 72 7.81 -17.29 -19.84
CA LYS A 72 9.04 -16.74 -20.41
C LYS A 72 9.31 -15.35 -19.85
N TYR A 73 10.58 -15.03 -19.73
CA TYR A 73 11.05 -13.73 -19.22
C TYR A 73 11.99 -13.09 -20.23
N ASN A 74 12.06 -11.77 -20.18
CA ASN A 74 13.05 -10.98 -20.91
C ASN A 74 13.62 -9.87 -20.03
N VAL A 75 14.72 -9.27 -20.47
CA VAL A 75 15.25 -8.05 -19.86
C VAL A 75 14.40 -6.88 -20.26
N ILE A 76 14.03 -6.04 -19.30
CA ILE A 76 13.28 -4.81 -19.56
C ILE A 76 14.17 -3.85 -20.39
N PRO A 77 13.74 -3.44 -21.60
CA PRO A 77 14.61 -2.72 -22.54
C PRO A 77 15.26 -1.45 -21.99
N ASN A 78 14.49 -0.66 -21.24
CA ASN A 78 14.96 0.63 -20.70
C ASN A 78 16.03 0.50 -19.60
N VAL A 79 16.23 -0.69 -19.05
CA VAL A 79 17.18 -0.96 -17.97
C VAL A 79 18.22 -2.03 -18.33
N SER A 80 18.27 -2.42 -19.62
CA SER A 80 19.17 -3.47 -20.13
C SER A 80 20.64 -3.20 -19.77
N LYS A 81 21.12 -1.97 -19.89
CA LYS A 81 22.48 -1.60 -19.50
C LYS A 81 22.79 -1.94 -18.04
N GLN A 82 21.87 -1.69 -17.14
CA GLN A 82 22.06 -2.02 -15.72
C GLN A 82 21.96 -3.52 -15.47
N TYR A 83 21.06 -4.21 -16.16
CA TYR A 83 21.00 -5.66 -16.13
C TYR A 83 22.31 -6.28 -16.57
N ASP A 84 22.90 -5.85 -17.69
CA ASP A 84 24.19 -6.34 -18.20
C ASP A 84 25.32 -6.09 -17.19
N THR A 85 25.28 -4.98 -16.48
CA THR A 85 26.24 -4.70 -15.42
C THR A 85 26.09 -5.67 -14.26
N VAL A 86 24.87 -5.86 -13.73
CA VAL A 86 24.60 -6.81 -12.63
C VAL A 86 24.99 -8.22 -13.04
N HIS A 87 24.57 -8.65 -14.22
CA HIS A 87 24.88 -9.99 -14.76
C HIS A 87 26.38 -10.20 -14.88
N ARG A 88 27.12 -9.24 -15.46
CA ARG A 88 28.59 -9.29 -15.55
C ARG A 88 29.25 -9.41 -14.18
N MET A 89 28.76 -8.70 -13.15
CA MET A 89 29.30 -8.79 -11.78
C MET A 89 29.04 -10.18 -11.17
N LEU A 90 27.90 -10.81 -11.43
CA LEU A 90 27.59 -12.17 -10.96
C LEU A 90 28.50 -13.26 -11.56
N PHE A 91 29.19 -12.99 -12.67
CA PHE A 91 30.08 -13.92 -13.34
C PHE A 91 31.57 -13.55 -13.23
N ARG A 92 31.92 -12.50 -12.50
CA ARG A 92 33.32 -12.13 -12.24
C ARG A 92 34.05 -13.21 -11.44
N GLU A 93 35.25 -13.58 -11.87
CA GLU A 93 36.05 -14.64 -11.23
C GLU A 93 36.60 -14.24 -9.85
N ASP A 94 36.86 -12.95 -9.63
CA ASP A 94 37.38 -12.42 -8.37
C ASP A 94 36.32 -12.21 -7.29
N ILE A 95 35.05 -12.53 -7.57
CA ILE A 95 33.93 -12.45 -6.60
C ILE A 95 33.60 -13.85 -6.09
N GLU A 96 33.69 -14.06 -4.80
CA GLU A 96 33.44 -15.35 -4.13
C GLU A 96 32.07 -15.40 -3.45
N THR A 97 31.54 -14.25 -3.04
CA THR A 97 30.28 -14.15 -2.30
C THR A 97 29.42 -13.04 -2.88
N VAL A 98 28.16 -13.30 -3.08
CA VAL A 98 27.13 -12.28 -3.36
C VAL A 98 26.23 -12.10 -2.17
N TYR A 99 26.03 -10.83 -1.78
CA TYR A 99 25.04 -10.38 -0.82
C TYR A 99 23.87 -9.77 -1.57
N TRP A 100 22.74 -10.46 -1.53
CA TRP A 100 21.48 -9.98 -2.07
C TRP A 100 20.84 -9.03 -1.06
N ALA A 101 20.85 -7.75 -1.32
CA ALA A 101 20.49 -6.66 -0.40
C ALA A 101 19.32 -5.81 -0.91
N GLY A 102 18.32 -6.44 -1.54
CA GLY A 102 17.04 -5.84 -1.87
C GLY A 102 16.22 -5.53 -0.62
N ASP A 103 15.19 -4.72 -0.76
CA ASP A 103 14.31 -4.33 0.35
C ASP A 103 13.78 -5.58 1.09
N ALA A 104 13.64 -5.45 2.42
CA ALA A 104 13.16 -6.55 3.28
C ALA A 104 11.67 -6.78 3.04
N GLY A 105 11.35 -7.68 2.11
CA GLY A 105 9.97 -7.99 1.74
C GLY A 105 9.87 -8.91 0.53
N LYS A 106 8.62 -9.29 0.22
CA LYS A 106 8.32 -10.17 -0.90
C LYS A 106 8.77 -9.59 -2.24
N GLU A 107 8.60 -8.28 -2.44
CA GLU A 107 8.92 -7.59 -3.69
C GLU A 107 10.44 -7.59 -3.93
N GLY A 108 11.25 -7.14 -2.95
CA GLY A 108 12.70 -7.18 -3.05
C GLY A 108 13.23 -8.60 -3.29
N GLN A 109 12.67 -9.60 -2.60
CA GLN A 109 13.00 -11.00 -2.83
C GLN A 109 12.65 -11.46 -4.26
N THR A 110 11.54 -11.00 -4.82
CA THR A 110 11.11 -11.35 -6.18
C THR A 110 12.03 -10.74 -7.24
N ILE A 111 12.45 -9.49 -7.05
CA ILE A 111 13.40 -8.81 -7.95
C ILE A 111 14.71 -9.59 -8.03
N GLU A 112 15.27 -9.95 -6.88
CA GLU A 112 16.52 -10.72 -6.80
C GLU A 112 16.37 -12.12 -7.39
N GLU A 113 15.29 -12.82 -7.10
CA GLU A 113 15.02 -14.15 -7.59
C GLU A 113 14.84 -14.19 -9.12
N ASN A 114 14.20 -13.18 -9.70
CA ASN A 114 14.07 -13.07 -11.15
C ASN A 114 15.43 -12.92 -11.83
N ILE A 115 16.36 -12.14 -11.25
CA ILE A 115 17.73 -12.03 -11.77
C ILE A 115 18.47 -13.36 -11.66
N ARG A 116 18.39 -14.04 -10.50
CA ARG A 116 19.01 -15.34 -10.26
C ARG A 116 18.54 -16.40 -11.26
N ARG A 117 17.24 -16.50 -11.48
CA ARG A 117 16.64 -17.51 -12.37
C ARG A 117 16.91 -17.23 -13.84
N PHE A 118 16.78 -15.96 -14.23
CA PHE A 118 16.92 -15.58 -15.63
C PHE A 118 18.38 -15.49 -16.07
N GLY A 119 19.22 -14.81 -15.28
CA GLY A 119 20.64 -14.57 -15.61
C GLY A 119 21.57 -15.65 -15.10
N GLY A 120 21.19 -16.35 -14.06
CA GLY A 120 22.05 -17.30 -13.35
C GLY A 120 23.06 -16.59 -12.44
N VAL A 121 23.80 -17.41 -11.70
CA VAL A 121 24.90 -17.02 -10.82
C VAL A 121 26.07 -17.97 -11.13
N ARG A 122 27.29 -17.47 -11.11
CA ARG A 122 28.49 -18.29 -11.35
C ARG A 122 28.52 -19.50 -10.41
N PRO A 123 28.73 -20.72 -10.93
CA PRO A 123 28.81 -21.92 -10.10
C PRO A 123 29.87 -21.79 -8.98
N GLY A 124 29.49 -22.18 -7.77
CA GLY A 124 30.36 -22.13 -6.59
C GLY A 124 30.39 -20.76 -5.87
N MET A 125 29.69 -19.74 -6.35
CA MET A 125 29.55 -18.49 -5.65
C MET A 125 28.67 -18.68 -4.42
N LYS A 126 29.10 -18.17 -3.26
CA LYS A 126 28.30 -18.18 -2.04
C LYS A 126 27.21 -17.10 -2.11
N GLU A 127 25.96 -17.48 -1.95
CA GLU A 127 24.81 -16.58 -2.00
C GLU A 127 24.22 -16.33 -0.61
N LEU A 128 24.19 -15.08 -0.18
CA LEU A 128 23.69 -14.65 1.13
C LEU A 128 22.64 -13.56 0.94
N ARG A 129 21.60 -13.59 1.75
CA ARG A 129 20.53 -12.58 1.81
C ARG A 129 20.77 -11.63 3.00
N VAL A 130 20.86 -10.34 2.72
CA VAL A 130 20.90 -9.27 3.71
C VAL A 130 19.46 -8.84 4.00
N TRP A 131 19.04 -8.91 5.24
CA TRP A 131 17.67 -8.55 5.66
C TRP A 131 17.72 -7.42 6.66
N ILE A 132 17.39 -6.21 6.21
CA ILE A 132 17.43 -4.98 7.02
C ILE A 132 16.16 -4.17 6.85
N ASP A 133 15.70 -3.55 7.94
CA ASP A 133 14.48 -2.74 7.98
C ASP A 133 14.78 -1.23 7.90
N SER A 134 16.04 -0.84 8.01
CA SER A 134 16.49 0.55 7.87
C SER A 134 17.89 0.64 7.25
N GLN A 135 18.26 1.84 6.81
CA GLN A 135 19.55 2.10 6.18
C GLN A 135 20.53 2.81 7.12
N THR A 136 20.38 2.64 8.46
CA THR A 136 21.35 3.15 9.41
C THR A 136 22.65 2.34 9.34
N GLU A 137 23.77 2.95 9.73
CA GLU A 137 25.09 2.29 9.71
C GLU A 137 25.09 1.00 10.53
N GLU A 138 24.53 1.05 11.74
CA GLU A 138 24.43 -0.10 12.62
C GLU A 138 23.64 -1.24 11.96
N GLU A 139 22.52 -0.93 11.32
CA GLU A 139 21.63 -1.92 10.71
C GLU A 139 22.24 -2.54 9.45
N ILE A 140 22.91 -1.75 8.60
CA ILE A 140 23.63 -2.26 7.41
C ILE A 140 24.77 -3.20 7.82
N LEU A 141 25.60 -2.79 8.80
CA LEU A 141 26.70 -3.62 9.29
C LEU A 141 26.17 -4.92 9.96
N ARG A 142 25.08 -4.82 10.71
CA ARG A 142 24.39 -5.99 11.29
C ARG A 142 23.89 -6.92 10.18
N GLY A 143 23.18 -6.37 9.20
CA GLY A 143 22.61 -7.15 8.10
C GLY A 143 23.65 -7.93 7.29
N ILE A 144 24.82 -7.35 7.03
CA ILE A 144 25.93 -8.05 6.35
C ILE A 144 26.50 -9.15 7.25
N ARG A 145 26.73 -8.87 8.54
CA ARG A 145 27.26 -9.83 9.48
C ARG A 145 26.35 -11.03 9.72
N GLU A 146 25.03 -10.80 9.76
CA GLU A 146 23.99 -11.77 10.04
C GLU A 146 23.30 -12.30 8.79
N ALA A 147 23.84 -12.00 7.59
CA ALA A 147 23.28 -12.45 6.33
C ALA A 147 23.17 -13.98 6.29
N LYS A 148 22.00 -14.45 5.89
CA LYS A 148 21.66 -15.88 5.85
C LYS A 148 21.80 -16.44 4.44
N PRO A 149 21.97 -17.78 4.31
CA PRO A 149 21.93 -18.42 3.01
C PRO A 149 20.65 -18.08 2.23
N MET A 150 20.79 -17.75 0.95
CA MET A 150 19.66 -17.40 0.09
C MET A 150 18.56 -18.45 0.09
N ALA A 151 18.92 -19.74 0.23
CA ALA A 151 17.99 -20.86 0.29
C ALA A 151 16.98 -20.79 1.46
N GLU A 152 17.29 -20.09 2.55
CA GLU A 152 16.33 -19.89 3.65
C GLU A 152 15.12 -19.03 3.22
N TYR A 153 15.24 -18.31 2.11
CA TYR A 153 14.20 -17.43 1.57
C TYR A 153 13.43 -18.05 0.38
N ASP A 154 13.66 -19.33 0.05
CA ASP A 154 13.03 -20.01 -1.08
C ASP A 154 11.50 -19.96 -1.06
N ASN A 155 10.88 -20.12 0.10
CA ASN A 155 9.42 -20.05 0.22
C ASN A 155 8.89 -18.63 0.00
N LEU A 156 9.64 -17.61 0.42
CA LEU A 156 9.31 -16.22 0.15
C LEU A 156 9.45 -15.91 -1.33
N ALA A 157 10.54 -16.37 -1.97
CA ALA A 157 10.77 -16.24 -3.39
C ALA A 157 9.66 -16.92 -4.21
N LYS A 158 9.31 -18.17 -3.90
CA LYS A 158 8.19 -18.89 -4.53
C LYS A 158 6.87 -18.14 -4.39
N SER A 159 6.58 -17.62 -3.20
CA SER A 159 5.37 -16.81 -2.95
C SER A 159 5.36 -15.52 -3.78
N GLY A 160 6.51 -14.88 -3.98
CA GLY A 160 6.66 -13.71 -4.85
C GLY A 160 6.43 -14.03 -6.32
N ILE A 161 7.08 -15.08 -6.82
CA ILE A 161 6.91 -15.55 -8.20
C ILE A 161 5.45 -15.96 -8.48
N MET A 162 4.82 -16.73 -7.58
CA MET A 162 3.41 -17.13 -7.76
C MET A 162 2.48 -15.92 -7.82
N ARG A 163 2.72 -14.90 -6.98
CA ARG A 163 1.97 -13.65 -7.05
C ARG A 163 2.17 -12.91 -8.38
N THR A 164 3.40 -12.89 -8.90
CA THR A 164 3.68 -12.26 -10.20
C THR A 164 2.95 -12.99 -11.32
N ILE A 165 2.93 -14.33 -11.28
CA ILE A 165 2.18 -15.17 -12.24
C ILE A 165 0.68 -14.88 -12.14
N GLU A 166 0.12 -14.82 -10.93
CA GLU A 166 -1.28 -14.49 -10.71
C GLU A 166 -1.63 -13.11 -11.28
N ASP A 167 -0.86 -12.07 -10.90
CA ASP A 167 -1.08 -10.70 -11.37
C ASP A 167 -0.95 -10.61 -12.90
N TYR A 168 0.00 -11.33 -13.50
CA TYR A 168 0.15 -11.42 -14.95
C TYR A 168 -1.05 -12.11 -15.61
N ALA A 169 -1.42 -13.31 -15.16
CA ALA A 169 -2.52 -14.08 -15.73
C ALA A 169 -3.85 -13.34 -15.64
N MET A 170 -4.14 -12.75 -14.48
CA MET A 170 -5.34 -11.93 -14.27
C MET A 170 -5.28 -10.67 -15.13
N GLY A 171 -4.18 -9.94 -15.07
CA GLY A 171 -3.99 -8.68 -15.79
C GLY A 171 -4.15 -8.83 -17.30
N ILE A 172 -3.42 -9.77 -17.90
CA ILE A 172 -3.46 -10.01 -19.36
C ILE A 172 -4.86 -10.43 -19.81
N ASN A 173 -5.42 -11.45 -19.19
CA ASN A 173 -6.68 -12.03 -19.65
C ASN A 173 -7.87 -11.08 -19.47
N PHE A 174 -8.02 -10.47 -18.29
CA PHE A 174 -9.13 -9.56 -18.05
C PHE A 174 -8.97 -8.23 -18.78
N SER A 175 -7.77 -7.68 -18.90
CA SER A 175 -7.56 -6.45 -19.69
C SER A 175 -7.92 -6.67 -21.15
N ARG A 176 -7.49 -7.78 -21.76
CA ARG A 176 -7.82 -8.13 -23.13
C ARG A 176 -9.32 -8.37 -23.32
N ALA A 177 -9.93 -9.19 -22.45
CA ALA A 177 -11.36 -9.48 -22.51
C ALA A 177 -12.22 -8.22 -22.39
N MET A 178 -11.93 -7.36 -21.42
CA MET A 178 -12.66 -6.12 -21.20
C MET A 178 -12.45 -5.13 -22.34
N SER A 179 -11.24 -5.00 -22.86
CA SER A 179 -10.92 -4.13 -23.97
C SER A 179 -11.63 -4.54 -25.26
N VAL A 180 -11.63 -5.85 -25.56
CA VAL A 180 -12.32 -6.38 -26.76
C VAL A 180 -13.85 -6.17 -26.63
N LYS A 181 -14.42 -6.43 -25.46
CA LYS A 181 -15.88 -6.38 -25.25
C LYS A 181 -16.42 -4.97 -25.08
N TYR A 182 -15.71 -4.10 -24.36
CA TYR A 182 -16.22 -2.79 -23.93
C TYR A 182 -15.33 -1.61 -24.34
N GLY A 183 -14.13 -1.88 -24.90
CA GLY A 183 -13.14 -0.84 -25.19
C GLY A 183 -13.68 0.24 -26.11
N LYS A 184 -14.36 -0.12 -27.22
CA LYS A 184 -14.96 0.85 -28.12
C LYS A 184 -15.99 1.74 -27.41
N LEU A 185 -16.94 1.12 -26.69
CA LEU A 185 -17.98 1.85 -25.97
C LEU A 185 -17.42 2.87 -24.97
N LEU A 186 -16.40 2.46 -24.22
CA LEU A 186 -15.80 3.33 -23.20
C LEU A 186 -14.95 4.45 -23.82
N ASN A 187 -14.20 4.16 -24.87
CA ASN A 187 -13.42 5.18 -25.58
C ASN A 187 -14.32 6.22 -26.26
N ASP A 188 -15.44 5.79 -26.86
CA ASP A 188 -16.44 6.68 -27.44
C ASP A 188 -17.10 7.55 -26.36
N ALA A 189 -17.49 6.96 -25.23
CA ALA A 189 -18.10 7.69 -24.12
C ALA A 189 -17.14 8.68 -23.44
N ALA A 190 -15.86 8.36 -23.37
CA ALA A 190 -14.82 9.21 -22.81
C ALA A 190 -14.26 10.24 -23.81
N ALA A 191 -14.71 10.21 -25.06
CA ALA A 191 -14.22 11.05 -26.15
C ALA A 191 -12.68 11.08 -26.27
N THR A 192 -12.05 9.91 -26.10
CA THR A 192 -10.59 9.78 -26.16
C THR A 192 -10.08 10.04 -27.59
N LYS A 193 -8.94 10.75 -27.73
CA LYS A 193 -8.33 11.04 -29.02
C LYS A 193 -7.73 9.80 -29.70
N SER A 194 -7.35 8.81 -28.90
CA SER A 194 -6.81 7.53 -29.35
C SER A 194 -7.42 6.40 -28.55
N TYR A 195 -7.45 5.20 -29.15
CA TYR A 195 -7.91 4.02 -28.44
C TYR A 195 -7.04 3.74 -27.23
N THR A 196 -7.68 3.62 -26.07
CA THR A 196 -7.03 3.25 -24.81
C THR A 196 -7.59 1.92 -24.34
N ALA A 197 -6.72 0.94 -24.11
CA ALA A 197 -7.10 -0.35 -23.58
C ALA A 197 -7.61 -0.22 -22.13
N ILE A 198 -8.55 -1.07 -21.77
CA ILE A 198 -9.04 -1.15 -20.37
C ILE A 198 -8.04 -1.99 -19.60
N ALA A 199 -7.29 -1.34 -18.73
CA ALA A 199 -6.37 -2.03 -17.83
C ALA A 199 -7.13 -2.61 -16.63
N VAL A 200 -6.93 -3.90 -16.36
CA VAL A 200 -7.44 -4.59 -15.18
C VAL A 200 -6.27 -5.09 -14.37
N GLY A 201 -6.27 -4.78 -13.10
CA GLY A 201 -5.23 -5.23 -12.18
C GLY A 201 -5.78 -5.34 -10.76
N ARG A 202 -5.23 -6.23 -9.99
CA ARG A 202 -5.73 -6.58 -8.64
C ARG A 202 -5.88 -5.35 -7.74
N VAL A 203 -4.86 -4.52 -7.63
CA VAL A 203 -4.89 -3.32 -6.78
C VAL A 203 -5.68 -2.19 -7.44
N MET A 204 -5.36 -1.88 -8.70
CA MET A 204 -5.94 -0.75 -9.42
C MET A 204 -7.46 -0.87 -9.54
N THR A 205 -7.98 -2.06 -9.86
CA THR A 205 -9.42 -2.28 -10.00
C THR A 205 -10.16 -2.15 -8.66
N CYS A 206 -9.56 -2.64 -7.57
CA CYS A 206 -10.12 -2.46 -6.22
C CYS A 206 -10.17 -0.98 -5.82
N VAL A 207 -9.09 -0.25 -6.02
CA VAL A 207 -9.03 1.19 -5.70
C VAL A 207 -10.04 1.98 -6.52
N LEU A 208 -10.15 1.71 -7.84
CA LEU A 208 -11.19 2.31 -8.68
C LEU A 208 -12.59 2.00 -8.16
N GLY A 209 -12.84 0.75 -7.76
CA GLY A 209 -14.11 0.34 -7.15
C GLY A 209 -14.44 1.15 -5.89
N MET A 210 -13.48 1.36 -5.01
CA MET A 210 -13.65 2.17 -3.80
C MET A 210 -13.99 3.63 -4.15
N VAL A 211 -13.29 4.22 -5.12
CA VAL A 211 -13.58 5.59 -5.59
C VAL A 211 -14.98 5.69 -6.17
N VAL A 212 -15.38 4.76 -7.02
CA VAL A 212 -16.72 4.74 -7.64
C VAL A 212 -17.82 4.57 -6.60
N ILE A 213 -17.63 3.71 -5.59
CA ILE A 213 -18.59 3.53 -4.49
C ILE A 213 -18.71 4.86 -3.73
N ARG A 214 -17.60 5.50 -3.39
CA ARG A 214 -17.61 6.78 -2.67
C ARG A 214 -18.29 7.89 -3.47
N GLU A 215 -18.03 7.98 -4.77
CA GLU A 215 -18.72 8.92 -5.66
C GLU A 215 -20.24 8.70 -5.70
N ARG A 216 -20.67 7.42 -5.73
CA ARG A 216 -22.10 7.08 -5.68
C ARG A 216 -22.73 7.48 -4.34
N GLU A 217 -22.04 7.26 -3.22
CA GLU A 217 -22.51 7.70 -1.90
C GLU A 217 -22.68 9.22 -1.86
N ILE A 218 -21.71 9.98 -2.40
CA ILE A 218 -21.76 11.45 -2.45
C ILE A 218 -22.93 11.92 -3.32
N ARG A 219 -23.11 11.35 -4.52
CA ARG A 219 -24.21 11.71 -5.44
C ARG A 219 -25.59 11.36 -4.90
N ASN A 220 -25.68 10.27 -4.14
CA ASN A 220 -26.94 9.82 -3.55
C ASN A 220 -27.12 10.32 -2.11
N PHE A 221 -26.24 11.20 -1.64
CA PHE A 221 -26.34 11.74 -0.29
C PHE A 221 -27.65 12.52 -0.14
N ALA A 222 -28.47 12.08 0.78
CA ALA A 222 -29.68 12.79 1.20
C ALA A 222 -29.44 13.40 2.58
N GLU A 223 -29.54 14.72 2.65
CA GLU A 223 -29.44 15.42 3.93
C GLU A 223 -30.59 14.97 4.83
N THR A 224 -30.24 14.42 5.99
CA THR A 224 -31.22 13.91 6.95
C THR A 224 -31.14 14.77 8.22
N PRO A 225 -32.02 15.76 8.37
CA PRO A 225 -32.08 16.55 9.59
C PRO A 225 -32.53 15.70 10.77
N PHE A 226 -31.97 15.94 11.93
CA PHE A 226 -32.41 15.37 13.19
C PHE A 226 -32.32 16.40 14.30
N TYR A 227 -33.14 16.23 15.33
CA TYR A 227 -33.33 17.23 16.36
C TYR A 227 -32.92 16.65 17.69
N ARG A 228 -31.92 17.31 18.34
CA ARG A 228 -31.44 16.95 19.68
C ARG A 228 -32.05 17.89 20.69
N VAL A 229 -32.34 17.37 21.88
CA VAL A 229 -32.80 18.18 23.02
C VAL A 229 -31.65 18.34 23.99
N VAL A 230 -31.29 19.59 24.25
CA VAL A 230 -30.21 20.00 25.17
C VAL A 230 -30.82 20.90 26.25
N GLY A 231 -30.56 20.58 27.50
CA GLY A 231 -31.00 21.34 28.65
C GLY A 231 -29.84 21.97 29.39
N GLY A 232 -30.05 23.19 29.88
CA GLY A 232 -29.18 23.83 30.87
C GLY A 232 -29.80 23.65 32.26
N PHE A 233 -29.03 23.14 33.19
CA PHE A 233 -29.47 22.87 34.56
C PHE A 233 -28.65 23.69 35.54
N LEU A 234 -29.34 24.41 36.46
CA LEU A 234 -28.71 25.10 37.55
C LEU A 234 -28.71 24.19 38.78
N PRO A 235 -27.54 23.84 39.36
CA PRO A 235 -27.49 23.04 40.57
C PRO A 235 -28.13 23.76 41.74
N GLU A 236 -28.89 23.07 42.56
CA GLU A 236 -29.49 23.60 43.77
C GLU A 236 -28.38 24.05 44.75
N GLY A 237 -28.41 25.27 45.25
CA GLY A 237 -27.40 25.82 46.13
C GLY A 237 -26.11 26.33 45.45
N ALA A 238 -26.08 26.42 44.12
CA ALA A 238 -24.94 26.97 43.39
C ALA A 238 -24.81 28.47 43.70
N GLU A 239 -23.63 28.90 44.13
CA GLU A 239 -23.29 30.31 44.34
C GLU A 239 -22.99 31.09 43.04
N THR A 240 -22.91 30.38 41.90
CA THR A 240 -22.58 30.91 40.57
C THR A 240 -23.72 30.65 39.59
N GLU A 241 -23.84 31.49 38.55
CA GLU A 241 -24.76 31.30 37.42
C GLU A 241 -24.29 30.18 36.43
N GLU A 242 -23.32 29.35 36.83
CA GLU A 242 -22.79 28.29 35.99
C GLU A 242 -23.84 27.17 35.81
N THR A 243 -24.33 27.04 34.58
CA THR A 243 -25.25 25.97 34.20
C THR A 243 -24.53 24.73 33.71
N VAL A 244 -24.99 23.56 34.14
CA VAL A 244 -24.57 22.29 33.60
C VAL A 244 -25.39 21.94 32.34
N THR A 245 -24.72 21.90 31.22
CA THR A 245 -25.36 21.53 29.95
C THR A 245 -25.42 19.99 29.81
N ALA A 246 -26.59 19.45 29.59
CA ALA A 246 -26.80 18.03 29.38
C ALA A 246 -27.62 17.75 28.12
N GLU A 247 -27.25 16.75 27.39
CA GLU A 247 -27.98 16.28 26.20
C GLU A 247 -28.87 15.10 26.57
N TRP A 248 -30.15 15.18 26.14
CA TRP A 248 -31.09 14.11 26.37
C TRP A 248 -30.75 12.88 25.51
N LYS A 249 -30.87 11.69 26.11
CA LYS A 249 -30.74 10.40 25.43
C LYS A 249 -31.85 9.44 25.86
N ALA A 250 -32.33 8.66 24.89
CA ALA A 250 -33.22 7.56 25.18
C ALA A 250 -32.44 6.39 25.80
N VAL A 251 -32.63 6.17 27.10
CA VAL A 251 -32.00 5.07 27.84
C VAL A 251 -32.95 3.91 28.03
N ASN A 252 -32.40 2.70 28.24
CA ASN A 252 -33.20 1.52 28.47
C ASN A 252 -34.27 1.73 29.60
N GLY A 253 -35.49 1.35 29.31
CA GLY A 253 -36.66 1.55 30.21
C GLY A 253 -37.28 2.95 30.12
N SER A 254 -36.80 3.87 29.29
CA SER A 254 -37.42 5.17 29.03
C SER A 254 -38.49 5.06 27.94
N LYS A 255 -39.44 6.02 27.96
CA LYS A 255 -40.58 6.12 26.99
C LYS A 255 -40.13 6.04 25.53
N TYR A 256 -38.99 6.62 25.20
CA TYR A 256 -38.48 6.75 23.83
C TYR A 256 -37.39 5.74 23.49
N PHE A 257 -37.11 4.76 24.36
CA PHE A 257 -36.11 3.75 24.07
C PHE A 257 -36.53 2.91 22.84
N GLU A 258 -35.64 2.80 21.85
CA GLU A 258 -35.90 2.10 20.56
C GLU A 258 -37.12 2.62 19.79
N SER A 259 -37.57 3.84 20.07
CA SER A 259 -38.70 4.42 19.40
C SER A 259 -38.46 4.70 17.92
N PRO A 260 -39.41 4.40 17.01
CA PRO A 260 -39.31 4.76 15.60
C PRO A 260 -39.26 6.26 15.32
N LEU A 261 -39.59 7.09 16.31
CA LEU A 261 -39.48 8.55 16.25
C LEU A 261 -38.03 9.04 16.28
N LEU A 262 -37.11 8.21 16.75
CA LEU A 262 -35.70 8.53 16.84
C LEU A 262 -34.94 8.17 15.58
N TYR A 263 -33.98 9.02 15.21
CA TYR A 263 -32.95 8.70 14.22
C TYR A 263 -31.80 7.91 14.88
N LYS A 264 -31.40 8.35 16.07
CA LYS A 264 -30.47 7.70 16.99
C LYS A 264 -30.96 7.93 18.43
N GLU A 265 -30.31 7.31 19.41
CA GLU A 265 -30.67 7.41 20.83
C GLU A 265 -30.83 8.86 21.37
N ASN A 266 -30.21 9.85 20.72
CA ASN A 266 -30.19 11.25 21.13
C ASN A 266 -30.82 12.22 20.11
N GLY A 267 -31.48 11.73 19.07
CA GLY A 267 -32.00 12.59 18.03
C GLY A 267 -33.32 12.17 17.45
N PHE A 268 -34.32 13.08 17.44
CA PHE A 268 -35.61 12.85 16.83
C PHE A 268 -35.58 13.10 15.33
N LYS A 269 -36.36 12.34 14.57
CA LYS A 269 -36.52 12.50 13.11
C LYS A 269 -37.33 13.76 12.76
N LYS A 270 -38.22 14.21 13.67
CA LYS A 270 -39.07 15.37 13.47
C LYS A 270 -38.89 16.35 14.61
N ARG A 271 -38.94 17.66 14.28
CA ARG A 271 -38.85 18.75 15.24
C ARG A 271 -39.98 18.71 16.28
N GLU A 272 -41.18 18.45 15.81
CA GLU A 272 -42.37 18.35 16.69
C GLU A 272 -42.18 17.30 17.80
N SER A 273 -41.56 16.15 17.50
CA SER A 273 -41.28 15.15 18.52
C SER A 273 -40.29 15.59 19.57
N ALA A 274 -39.30 16.40 19.18
CA ALA A 274 -38.36 17.03 20.14
C ALA A 274 -39.06 18.09 20.99
N GLU A 275 -39.90 18.92 20.40
CA GLU A 275 -40.71 19.94 21.11
C GLU A 275 -41.68 19.31 22.10
N ASN A 276 -42.33 18.19 21.73
CA ASN A 276 -43.18 17.43 22.66
C ASN A 276 -42.39 16.91 23.87
N LEU A 277 -41.15 16.41 23.66
CA LEU A 277 -40.29 16.03 24.78
C LEU A 277 -39.95 17.25 25.68
N ILE A 278 -39.63 18.39 25.09
CA ILE A 278 -39.35 19.62 25.86
C ILE A 278 -40.56 19.95 26.74
N GLY A 279 -41.78 19.94 26.18
CA GLY A 279 -43.01 20.16 26.94
C GLY A 279 -43.24 19.13 28.06
N GLU A 280 -42.86 17.87 27.85
CA GLU A 280 -42.92 16.82 28.89
C GLU A 280 -41.90 17.03 30.03
N LEU A 281 -40.76 17.71 29.76
CA LEU A 281 -39.69 17.94 30.71
C LEU A 281 -39.85 19.30 31.43
N ASP A 282 -40.62 20.19 30.86
CA ASP A 282 -40.80 21.53 31.42
C ASP A 282 -41.34 21.50 32.86
N GLY A 283 -40.76 22.31 33.72
CA GLY A 283 -41.10 22.35 35.14
C GLY A 283 -40.70 21.15 35.99
N LYS A 284 -39.96 20.16 35.42
CA LYS A 284 -39.47 19.01 36.16
C LYS A 284 -38.05 19.23 36.65
N GLN A 285 -37.79 18.70 37.85
CA GLN A 285 -36.45 18.71 38.41
C GLN A 285 -35.61 17.58 37.82
N ALA A 286 -34.35 17.88 37.48
CA ALA A 286 -33.34 16.89 37.10
C ALA A 286 -32.56 16.43 38.33
N VAL A 287 -32.29 15.13 38.43
CA VAL A 287 -31.55 14.54 39.53
C VAL A 287 -30.32 13.83 38.99
N VAL A 288 -29.15 14.10 39.53
CA VAL A 288 -27.93 13.38 39.24
C VAL A 288 -28.03 11.97 39.82
N LYS A 289 -28.18 10.96 38.93
CA LYS A 289 -28.27 9.55 39.32
C LYS A 289 -26.93 8.92 39.68
N SER A 290 -25.90 9.25 38.93
CA SER A 290 -24.55 8.74 39.17
C SER A 290 -23.51 9.73 38.70
N LEU A 291 -22.39 9.76 39.37
CA LEU A 291 -21.19 10.51 38.99
C LEU A 291 -20.02 9.53 38.98
N GLU A 292 -19.52 9.23 37.81
CA GLU A 292 -18.36 8.37 37.64
C GLU A 292 -17.12 9.22 37.34
N ARG A 293 -16.10 9.08 38.19
CA ARG A 293 -14.80 9.69 37.94
C ARG A 293 -13.87 8.65 37.32
N GLY A 294 -13.60 8.79 36.04
CA GLY A 294 -12.65 7.94 35.31
C GLY A 294 -11.35 8.67 35.00
N THR A 295 -10.24 7.95 35.04
CA THR A 295 -8.97 8.44 34.53
C THR A 295 -8.76 7.88 33.13
N SER A 296 -8.79 8.72 32.12
CA SER A 296 -8.43 8.33 30.75
C SER A 296 -6.93 8.55 30.54
N ARG A 297 -6.20 7.50 30.28
CA ARG A 297 -4.79 7.58 29.86
C ARG A 297 -4.72 7.60 28.35
N LYS A 298 -4.47 8.74 27.77
CA LYS A 298 -4.21 8.87 26.34
C LYS A 298 -2.72 8.53 26.11
N LYS A 299 -2.46 7.47 25.37
CA LYS A 299 -1.09 7.15 24.94
C LYS A 299 -0.58 8.23 23.99
N ALA A 300 0.73 8.43 23.97
CA ALA A 300 1.35 9.25 22.94
C ALA A 300 0.97 8.70 21.55
N PRO A 301 0.82 9.56 20.54
CA PRO A 301 0.65 9.09 19.17
C PRO A 301 1.81 8.17 18.76
N LEU A 302 1.54 7.22 17.88
CA LEU A 302 2.60 6.46 17.23
C LEU A 302 3.48 7.38 16.39
N LEU A 303 4.71 6.96 16.13
CA LEU A 303 5.55 7.63 15.14
C LEU A 303 4.86 7.58 13.78
N PHE A 304 5.05 8.63 12.99
CA PHE A 304 4.51 8.67 11.64
C PHE A 304 5.07 7.53 10.78
N ASN A 305 4.22 6.83 10.07
CA ASN A 305 4.63 6.13 8.87
C ASN A 305 4.82 7.15 7.72
N LEU A 306 5.43 6.71 6.62
CA LEU A 306 5.74 7.61 5.50
C LEU A 306 4.49 8.32 4.94
N ALA A 307 3.40 7.61 4.74
CA ALA A 307 2.16 8.16 4.18
C ALA A 307 1.52 9.20 5.12
N GLU A 308 1.48 8.92 6.41
CA GLU A 308 0.98 9.86 7.43
C GLU A 308 1.87 11.11 7.52
N LEU A 309 3.19 10.94 7.46
CA LEU A 309 4.13 12.07 7.44
C LEU A 309 3.92 12.95 6.21
N GLN A 310 3.82 12.34 5.03
CA GLN A 310 3.54 13.05 3.79
C GLN A 310 2.21 13.82 3.86
N ALA A 311 1.15 13.18 4.34
CA ALA A 311 -0.16 13.81 4.50
C ALA A 311 -0.12 15.00 5.50
N GLU A 312 0.58 14.85 6.61
CA GLU A 312 0.72 15.91 7.61
C GLU A 312 1.59 17.06 7.09
N CYS A 313 2.68 16.78 6.38
CA CYS A 313 3.51 17.78 5.70
C CYS A 313 2.72 18.54 4.64
N SER A 314 1.97 17.85 3.81
CA SER A 314 1.11 18.46 2.80
C SER A 314 0.06 19.38 3.44
N LYS A 315 -0.58 18.94 4.52
CA LYS A 315 -1.57 19.72 5.25
C LYS A 315 -0.99 20.98 5.88
N ARG A 316 0.16 20.87 6.56
CA ARG A 316 0.78 21.98 7.32
C ARG A 316 1.56 22.95 6.44
N TYR A 317 2.35 22.40 5.52
CA TYR A 317 3.32 23.18 4.76
C TYR A 317 2.95 23.35 3.29
N LYS A 318 1.85 22.73 2.82
CA LYS A 318 1.41 22.76 1.42
C LYS A 318 2.46 22.20 0.45
N ILE A 319 3.26 21.26 0.92
CA ILE A 319 4.28 20.56 0.11
C ILE A 319 3.60 19.37 -0.56
N SER A 320 3.85 19.18 -1.85
CA SER A 320 3.42 17.95 -2.55
C SER A 320 4.24 16.76 -2.04
N PRO A 321 3.62 15.59 -1.89
CA PRO A 321 4.33 14.35 -1.56
C PRO A 321 5.41 13.98 -2.56
#